data_fbc5a3af3742b49485efbcb3177c297c
#
_entry.id   fbc5a3af3742b49485efbcb3177c297c
#
_cell.length_a   1.000
_cell.length_b   1.000
_cell.length_c   1.000
_cell.angle_alpha   90.00
_cell.angle_beta   90.00
_cell.angle_gamma   90.00
#
_symmetry.space_group_name_H-M   'P 1'
#
loop_
_entity.id
_entity.type
_entity.pdbx_description
1 polymer ?
#
loop_
_entity_poly.entity_id
_entity_poly.type
_entity_poly.pdbx_seq_one_letter_code
_entity_poly.pdbx_strand_id
1 'polypeptide(L)'
;MALFESCTSEQKNVLKKQILKLEKGITKLNHWVREYEFASITYEIEFFKTVKPNLVSNYLYLNLLLRLLQEVPNIAFNDLTVYKKYSKEAYTFLKEENYFYNYLLNNDSCNDELYFRRLETTLNYYSPNHLFSDIKSTCSHGLLTAKIKAYEMWLIFCNNKIQTIKKQYLINQKSLDSSPLVWEAHKVDAIELVYALYFGGAVN
;
A
#
# COMPACT_ATOMS: atom_id res chain seq x y z
N MET A 1 9.11 -5.35 9.82
CA MET A 1 9.24 -4.90 8.42
C MET A 1 9.99 -3.58 8.44
N ALA A 2 11.27 -3.54 8.01
CA ALA A 2 12.07 -2.31 8.00
C ALA A 2 11.39 -1.28 7.07
N LEU A 3 11.08 -0.11 7.62
CA LEU A 3 10.51 1.01 6.89
C LEU A 3 11.56 1.49 5.86
N PHE A 4 11.19 1.55 4.59
CA PHE A 4 12.07 2.06 3.53
C PHE A 4 12.43 3.52 3.84
N GLU A 5 13.67 3.75 4.27
CA GLU A 5 14.19 5.11 4.53
C GLU A 5 14.77 5.76 3.26
N SER A 6 15.17 4.93 2.29
CA SER A 6 15.61 5.37 0.96
C SER A 6 15.31 4.27 -0.06
N CYS A 7 15.02 4.65 -1.31
CA CYS A 7 14.77 3.69 -2.38
C CYS A 7 16.08 3.32 -3.07
N THR A 8 16.72 2.25 -2.63
CA THR A 8 17.90 1.72 -3.29
C THR A 8 17.53 0.82 -4.48
N SER A 9 18.41 0.73 -5.48
CA SER A 9 18.26 -0.21 -6.61
C SER A 9 18.14 -1.66 -6.14
N GLU A 10 18.83 -2.00 -5.06
CA GLU A 10 18.80 -3.32 -4.45
C GLU A 10 17.41 -3.66 -3.89
N GLN A 11 16.78 -2.73 -3.18
CA GLN A 11 15.42 -2.91 -2.65
C GLN A 11 14.40 -3.13 -3.76
N LYS A 12 14.50 -2.38 -4.87
CA LYS A 12 13.66 -2.59 -6.06
C LYS A 12 13.84 -3.99 -6.65
N ASN A 13 15.08 -4.48 -6.70
CA ASN A 13 15.39 -5.81 -7.23
C ASN A 13 14.88 -6.92 -6.32
N VAL A 14 15.00 -6.78 -5.00
CA VAL A 14 14.44 -7.73 -4.02
C VAL A 14 12.92 -7.80 -4.17
N LEU A 15 12.26 -6.64 -4.27
CA LEU A 15 10.81 -6.56 -4.44
C LEU A 15 10.34 -7.24 -5.74
N LYS A 16 11.02 -6.97 -6.86
CA LYS A 16 10.74 -7.63 -8.15
C LYS A 16 10.88 -9.16 -8.07
N LYS A 17 11.92 -9.66 -7.38
CA LYS A 17 12.09 -11.11 -7.16
C LYS A 17 10.95 -11.70 -6.34
N GLN A 18 10.47 -11.00 -5.32
CA GLN A 18 9.33 -11.44 -4.50
C GLN A 18 8.03 -11.48 -5.33
N ILE A 19 7.78 -10.45 -6.14
CA ILE A 19 6.62 -10.39 -7.05
C ILE A 19 6.65 -11.57 -8.01
N LEU A 20 7.78 -11.84 -8.67
CA LEU A 20 7.93 -12.99 -9.59
C LEU A 20 7.72 -14.35 -8.90
N LYS A 21 8.16 -14.48 -7.63
CA LYS A 21 7.90 -15.70 -6.84
C LYS A 21 6.42 -15.91 -6.57
N LEU A 22 5.70 -14.83 -6.19
CA LEU A 22 4.25 -14.90 -5.98
C LEU A 22 3.49 -15.17 -7.28
N GLU A 23 3.88 -14.54 -8.38
CA GLU A 23 3.30 -14.78 -9.71
C GLU A 23 3.39 -16.25 -10.12
N LYS A 24 4.59 -16.85 -9.99
CA LYS A 24 4.79 -18.28 -10.24
C LYS A 24 3.95 -19.16 -9.30
N GLY A 25 3.81 -18.73 -8.03
CA GLY A 25 2.95 -19.41 -7.05
C GLY A 25 1.48 -19.36 -7.43
N ILE A 26 0.98 -18.21 -7.83
CA ILE A 26 -0.41 -18.01 -8.29
C ILE A 26 -0.67 -18.81 -9.56
N THR A 27 0.26 -18.82 -10.51
CA THR A 27 0.15 -19.63 -11.75
C THR A 27 0.03 -21.12 -11.45
N LYS A 28 0.88 -21.64 -10.54
CA LYS A 28 0.81 -23.05 -10.11
C LYS A 28 -0.51 -23.36 -9.40
N LEU A 29 -0.95 -22.44 -8.51
CA LEU A 29 -2.22 -22.59 -7.81
C LEU A 29 -3.40 -22.61 -8.78
N ASN A 30 -3.42 -21.70 -9.77
CA ASN A 30 -4.46 -21.66 -10.78
C ASN A 30 -4.51 -22.98 -11.60
N HIS A 31 -3.33 -23.49 -11.98
CA HIS A 31 -3.27 -24.77 -12.68
C HIS A 31 -3.81 -25.92 -11.83
N TRP A 32 -3.41 -26.01 -10.56
CA TRP A 32 -3.92 -27.02 -9.63
C TRP A 32 -5.43 -26.91 -9.43
N VAL A 33 -5.97 -25.71 -9.21
CA VAL A 33 -7.41 -25.48 -8.96
C VAL A 33 -8.28 -25.93 -10.13
N ARG A 34 -7.79 -25.85 -11.38
CA ARG A 34 -8.54 -26.32 -12.56
C ARG A 34 -8.96 -27.77 -12.49
N GLU A 35 -8.08 -28.58 -11.96
CA GLU A 35 -8.22 -30.05 -11.92
C GLU A 35 -8.77 -30.53 -10.56
N TYR A 36 -8.78 -29.61 -9.55
CA TYR A 36 -9.14 -29.99 -8.18
C TYR A 36 -10.65 -30.00 -7.98
N GLU A 37 -11.18 -31.11 -7.46
CA GLU A 37 -12.57 -31.21 -7.01
C GLU A 37 -12.63 -30.98 -5.51
N PHE A 38 -13.36 -29.93 -5.10
CA PHE A 38 -13.55 -29.65 -3.69
C PHE A 38 -14.51 -30.67 -3.06
N ALA A 39 -14.18 -31.13 -1.87
CA ALA A 39 -14.98 -32.12 -1.15
C ALA A 39 -16.39 -31.62 -0.79
N SER A 40 -16.58 -30.31 -0.69
CA SER A 40 -17.90 -29.68 -0.49
C SER A 40 -17.90 -28.25 -1.03
N ILE A 41 -19.09 -27.71 -1.24
CA ILE A 41 -19.31 -26.29 -1.59
C ILE A 41 -18.67 -25.37 -0.54
N THR A 42 -18.77 -25.71 0.74
CA THR A 42 -18.20 -24.92 1.84
C THR A 42 -16.67 -24.77 1.69
N TYR A 43 -15.96 -25.86 1.37
CA TYR A 43 -14.50 -25.78 1.15
C TYR A 43 -14.14 -24.98 -0.10
N GLU A 44 -14.95 -25.05 -1.15
CA GLU A 44 -14.77 -24.23 -2.34
C GLU A 44 -14.92 -22.75 -2.02
N ILE A 45 -15.98 -22.38 -1.30
CA ILE A 45 -16.25 -21.01 -0.84
C ILE A 45 -15.10 -20.52 0.04
N GLU A 46 -14.70 -21.27 1.06
CA GLU A 46 -13.60 -20.91 1.94
C GLU A 46 -12.29 -20.63 1.15
N PHE A 47 -11.99 -21.50 0.19
CA PHE A 47 -10.83 -21.33 -0.65
C PHE A 47 -10.88 -20.04 -1.47
N PHE A 48 -11.99 -19.75 -2.14
CA PHE A 48 -12.12 -18.55 -2.98
C PHE A 48 -12.40 -17.26 -2.20
N LYS A 49 -12.98 -17.34 -1.00
CA LYS A 49 -13.22 -16.20 -0.12
C LYS A 49 -12.00 -15.80 0.70
N THR A 50 -11.18 -16.78 1.09
CA THR A 50 -10.13 -16.57 2.08
C THR A 50 -8.75 -16.97 1.58
N VAL A 51 -8.55 -18.23 1.19
CA VAL A 51 -7.20 -18.77 0.93
C VAL A 51 -6.55 -18.14 -0.29
N LYS A 52 -7.21 -18.21 -1.43
CA LYS A 52 -6.69 -17.65 -2.68
C LYS A 52 -6.56 -16.12 -2.63
N PRO A 53 -7.56 -15.35 -2.15
CA PRO A 53 -7.44 -13.90 -2.02
C PRO A 53 -6.29 -13.45 -1.10
N ASN A 54 -5.95 -14.19 -0.05
CA ASN A 54 -4.80 -13.87 0.79
C ASN A 54 -3.47 -13.93 0.03
N LEU A 55 -3.30 -14.93 -0.84
CA LEU A 55 -2.10 -15.02 -1.68
C LEU A 55 -2.08 -13.90 -2.74
N VAL A 56 -3.20 -13.67 -3.40
CA VAL A 56 -3.33 -12.68 -4.48
C VAL A 56 -3.21 -11.25 -3.91
N SER A 57 -3.74 -10.98 -2.72
CA SER A 57 -3.62 -9.65 -2.08
C SER A 57 -2.16 -9.28 -1.80
N ASN A 58 -1.33 -10.24 -1.36
CA ASN A 58 0.11 -9.99 -1.20
C ASN A 58 0.79 -9.63 -2.52
N TYR A 59 0.46 -10.32 -3.61
CA TYR A 59 0.96 -10.00 -4.95
C TYR A 59 0.56 -8.58 -5.37
N LEU A 60 -0.70 -8.22 -5.20
CA LEU A 60 -1.21 -6.89 -5.53
C LEU A 60 -0.57 -5.79 -4.66
N TYR A 61 -0.44 -6.02 -3.37
CA TYR A 61 0.21 -5.11 -2.44
C TYR A 61 1.68 -4.84 -2.80
N LEU A 62 2.46 -5.88 -3.14
CA LEU A 62 3.84 -5.70 -3.57
C LEU A 62 3.94 -4.92 -4.90
N ASN A 63 2.97 -5.08 -5.80
CA ASN A 63 2.90 -4.28 -7.02
C ASN A 63 2.59 -2.79 -6.72
N LEU A 64 1.73 -2.49 -5.73
CA LEU A 64 1.51 -1.12 -5.26
C LEU A 64 2.80 -0.50 -4.68
N LEU A 65 3.55 -1.27 -3.89
CA LEU A 65 4.86 -0.85 -3.40
C LEU A 65 5.85 -0.60 -4.55
N LEU A 66 5.92 -1.50 -5.53
CA LEU A 66 6.79 -1.33 -6.69
C LEU A 66 6.43 -0.08 -7.50
N ARG A 67 5.13 0.17 -7.70
CA ARG A 67 4.62 1.38 -8.34
C ARG A 67 5.07 2.63 -7.59
N LEU A 68 4.92 2.68 -6.27
CA LEU A 68 5.41 3.78 -5.44
C LEU A 68 6.90 4.03 -5.66
N LEU A 69 7.72 2.96 -5.61
CA LEU A 69 9.17 3.05 -5.79
C LEU A 69 9.60 3.48 -7.20
N GLN A 70 8.73 3.32 -8.20
CA GLN A 70 8.98 3.73 -9.58
C GLN A 70 8.53 5.18 -9.85
N GLU A 71 7.38 5.56 -9.31
CA GLU A 71 6.75 6.86 -9.58
C GLU A 71 7.30 7.98 -8.70
N VAL A 72 7.76 7.66 -7.48
CA VAL A 72 8.21 8.67 -6.51
C VAL A 72 9.72 8.82 -6.56
N PRO A 73 10.25 10.01 -6.88
CA PRO A 73 11.68 10.29 -6.78
C PRO A 73 12.19 10.12 -5.35
N ASN A 74 13.44 9.68 -5.18
CA ASN A 74 14.03 9.43 -3.86
C ASN A 74 13.91 10.64 -2.91
N ILE A 75 14.01 11.86 -3.44
CA ILE A 75 13.90 13.11 -2.67
C ILE A 75 12.50 13.31 -2.05
N ALA A 76 11.46 12.75 -2.66
CA ALA A 76 10.07 12.91 -2.22
C ALA A 76 9.58 11.77 -1.28
N PHE A 77 10.45 10.81 -0.93
CA PHE A 77 10.07 9.71 -0.02
C PHE A 77 9.72 10.17 1.39
N ASN A 78 10.15 11.35 1.79
CA ASN A 78 9.79 11.97 3.07
C ASN A 78 8.72 13.07 2.92
N ASP A 79 8.09 13.17 1.76
CA ASP A 79 6.99 14.10 1.52
C ASP A 79 5.65 13.49 1.96
N LEU A 80 5.00 14.12 2.93
CA LEU A 80 3.67 13.74 3.42
C LEU A 80 2.61 13.75 2.33
N THR A 81 2.74 14.63 1.32
CA THR A 81 1.74 14.81 0.27
C THR A 81 1.63 13.56 -0.59
N VAL A 82 2.76 12.87 -0.83
CA VAL A 82 2.82 11.61 -1.57
C VAL A 82 1.95 10.55 -0.90
N TYR A 83 2.19 10.27 0.39
CA TYR A 83 1.44 9.22 1.10
C TYR A 83 -0.02 9.58 1.33
N LYS A 84 -0.34 10.87 1.50
CA LYS A 84 -1.74 11.35 1.55
C LYS A 84 -2.47 11.10 0.23
N LYS A 85 -1.81 11.34 -0.92
CA LYS A 85 -2.38 11.07 -2.24
C LYS A 85 -2.72 9.59 -2.39
N TYR A 86 -1.76 8.71 -2.14
CA TYR A 86 -1.95 7.26 -2.27
C TYR A 86 -2.96 6.70 -1.25
N SER A 87 -2.99 7.25 -0.03
CA SER A 87 -4.01 6.90 0.96
C SER A 87 -5.41 7.31 0.49
N LYS A 88 -5.56 8.49 -0.13
CA LYS A 88 -6.83 8.95 -0.69
C LYS A 88 -7.31 8.07 -1.84
N GLU A 89 -6.42 7.65 -2.76
CA GLU A 89 -6.74 6.72 -3.84
C GLU A 89 -7.30 5.41 -3.29
N ALA A 90 -6.64 4.82 -2.29
CA ALA A 90 -7.09 3.59 -1.66
C ALA A 90 -8.44 3.75 -0.96
N TYR A 91 -8.61 4.83 -0.21
CA TYR A 91 -9.88 5.13 0.46
C TYR A 91 -11.03 5.31 -0.55
N THR A 92 -10.78 6.00 -1.66
CA THR A 92 -11.77 6.18 -2.73
C THR A 92 -12.22 4.85 -3.30
N PHE A 93 -11.27 3.94 -3.61
CA PHE A 93 -11.59 2.59 -4.08
C PHE A 93 -12.45 1.81 -3.07
N LEU A 94 -12.08 1.78 -1.78
CA LEU A 94 -12.85 1.08 -0.75
C LEU A 94 -14.24 1.69 -0.55
N LYS A 95 -14.39 2.99 -0.76
CA LYS A 95 -15.69 3.67 -0.70
C LYS A 95 -16.56 3.34 -1.91
N GLU A 96 -15.98 3.24 -3.10
CA GLU A 96 -16.70 2.82 -4.31
C GLU A 96 -17.22 1.39 -4.18
N GLU A 97 -16.44 0.50 -3.58
CA GLU A 97 -16.79 -0.89 -3.33
C GLU A 97 -17.47 -1.12 -1.97
N ASN A 98 -18.06 -0.07 -1.37
CA ASN A 98 -18.53 -0.05 0.02
C ASN A 98 -19.52 -1.20 0.36
N TYR A 99 -20.41 -1.55 -0.57
CA TYR A 99 -21.38 -2.63 -0.33
C TYR A 99 -20.66 -3.98 -0.10
N PHE A 100 -19.78 -4.34 -1.00
CA PHE A 100 -19.05 -5.60 -0.89
C PHE A 100 -17.96 -5.54 0.20
N TYR A 101 -17.37 -4.39 0.42
CA TYR A 101 -16.44 -4.17 1.53
C TYR A 101 -17.12 -4.43 2.89
N ASN A 102 -18.34 -3.89 3.12
CA ASN A 102 -19.10 -4.16 4.33
C ASN A 102 -19.51 -5.64 4.45
N TYR A 103 -19.87 -6.29 3.35
CA TYR A 103 -20.12 -7.72 3.31
C TYR A 103 -18.94 -8.54 3.87
N LEU A 104 -17.72 -8.19 3.47
CA LEU A 104 -16.51 -8.84 3.98
C LEU A 104 -16.22 -8.48 5.44
N LEU A 105 -16.36 -7.21 5.84
CA LEU A 105 -16.13 -6.76 7.22
C LEU A 105 -17.08 -7.41 8.23
N ASN A 106 -18.34 -7.53 7.88
CA ASN A 106 -19.36 -8.16 8.72
C ASN A 106 -19.26 -9.68 8.71
N ASN A 107 -18.37 -10.24 7.91
CA ASN A 107 -18.25 -11.67 7.69
C ASN A 107 -19.57 -12.31 7.24
N ASP A 108 -20.33 -11.59 6.40
CA ASP A 108 -21.60 -12.05 5.84
C ASP A 108 -21.41 -13.28 4.97
N SER A 109 -22.44 -14.12 4.88
CA SER A 109 -22.42 -15.37 4.12
C SER A 109 -23.63 -15.56 3.20
N CYS A 110 -24.58 -14.61 3.21
CA CYS A 110 -25.85 -14.76 2.47
C CYS A 110 -25.69 -14.93 0.95
N ASN A 111 -24.59 -14.41 0.38
CA ASN A 111 -24.28 -14.47 -1.05
C ASN A 111 -22.98 -15.25 -1.36
N ASP A 112 -22.47 -16.03 -0.42
CA ASP A 112 -21.19 -16.72 -0.59
C ASP A 112 -21.17 -17.66 -1.81
N GLU A 113 -22.24 -18.40 -2.05
CA GLU A 113 -22.33 -19.25 -3.23
C GLU A 113 -22.29 -18.47 -4.54
N LEU A 114 -22.91 -17.30 -4.59
CA LEU A 114 -22.91 -16.42 -5.75
C LEU A 114 -21.53 -15.81 -6.00
N TYR A 115 -20.82 -15.43 -4.92
CA TYR A 115 -19.58 -14.66 -5.00
C TYR A 115 -18.35 -15.54 -5.12
N PHE A 116 -18.33 -16.73 -4.49
CA PHE A 116 -17.10 -17.50 -4.24
C PHE A 116 -17.12 -18.93 -4.78
N ARG A 117 -18.07 -19.28 -5.62
CA ARG A 117 -17.99 -20.52 -6.41
C ARG A 117 -17.34 -20.26 -7.76
N ARG A 118 -16.70 -21.29 -8.32
CA ARG A 118 -16.15 -21.23 -9.66
C ARG A 118 -17.23 -20.87 -10.67
N LEU A 119 -16.84 -20.07 -11.66
CA LEU A 119 -17.74 -19.69 -12.74
C LEU A 119 -17.98 -20.89 -13.68
N GLU A 120 -19.22 -21.16 -13.97
CA GLU A 120 -19.61 -22.24 -14.91
C GLU A 120 -19.53 -21.78 -16.38
N THR A 121 -19.64 -20.47 -16.61
CA THR A 121 -19.69 -19.89 -17.96
C THR A 121 -18.83 -18.62 -18.08
N THR A 122 -18.42 -18.32 -19.33
CA THR A 122 -17.61 -17.14 -19.68
C THR A 122 -18.37 -15.82 -19.66
N LEU A 123 -19.68 -15.85 -19.46
CA LEU A 123 -20.54 -14.70 -19.56
C LEU A 123 -20.20 -13.68 -18.44
N ASN A 124 -19.69 -12.50 -18.85
CA ASN A 124 -19.48 -11.32 -18.02
C ASN A 124 -18.23 -11.28 -17.11
N TYR A 125 -17.25 -12.16 -17.30
CA TYR A 125 -15.99 -12.04 -16.59
C TYR A 125 -14.88 -11.56 -17.53
N TYR A 126 -14.47 -10.30 -17.40
CA TYR A 126 -13.32 -9.74 -18.09
C TYR A 126 -12.27 -9.30 -17.06
N SER A 127 -11.10 -9.94 -17.08
CA SER A 127 -9.93 -9.44 -16.36
C SER A 127 -8.83 -9.14 -17.38
N PRO A 128 -8.29 -7.92 -17.40
CA PRO A 128 -7.19 -7.57 -18.29
C PRO A 128 -5.88 -8.29 -17.91
N ASN A 129 -5.82 -8.89 -16.72
CA ASN A 129 -4.64 -9.60 -16.25
C ASN A 129 -4.82 -11.11 -16.47
N HIS A 130 -3.93 -11.71 -17.30
CA HIS A 130 -3.92 -13.14 -17.64
C HIS A 130 -3.88 -14.08 -16.43
N LEU A 131 -3.32 -13.64 -15.28
CA LEU A 131 -3.29 -14.44 -14.04
C LEU A 131 -4.69 -14.67 -13.44
N PHE A 132 -5.68 -13.84 -13.81
CA PHE A 132 -7.01 -13.85 -13.20
C PHE A 132 -8.13 -14.04 -14.23
N SER A 133 -7.80 -14.32 -15.50
CA SER A 133 -8.77 -14.44 -16.58
C SER A 133 -9.32 -15.86 -16.76
N ASP A 134 -8.76 -16.84 -16.06
CA ASP A 134 -9.14 -18.24 -16.21
C ASP A 134 -10.35 -18.59 -15.34
N ILE A 135 -11.45 -18.90 -16.00
CA ILE A 135 -12.77 -19.18 -15.39
C ILE A 135 -12.72 -20.38 -14.46
N LYS A 136 -12.05 -21.47 -14.86
CA LYS A 136 -11.98 -22.70 -14.07
C LYS A 136 -11.20 -22.55 -12.76
N SER A 137 -10.36 -21.54 -12.67
CA SER A 137 -9.57 -21.26 -11.48
C SER A 137 -9.99 -20.01 -10.71
N THR A 138 -11.09 -19.34 -11.09
CA THR A 138 -11.53 -18.10 -10.48
C THR A 138 -13.02 -18.13 -10.11
N CYS A 139 -13.44 -17.14 -9.33
CA CYS A 139 -14.83 -16.87 -9.00
C CYS A 139 -15.15 -15.39 -9.23
N SER A 140 -16.42 -14.99 -9.15
CA SER A 140 -16.85 -13.64 -9.51
C SER A 140 -16.22 -12.55 -8.64
N HIS A 141 -16.09 -12.75 -7.33
CA HIS A 141 -15.63 -11.73 -6.38
C HIS A 141 -14.25 -12.02 -5.73
N GLY A 142 -13.60 -13.13 -6.07
CA GLY A 142 -12.31 -13.50 -5.47
C GLY A 142 -11.19 -12.49 -5.73
N LEU A 143 -11.12 -11.93 -6.96
CA LEU A 143 -10.15 -10.89 -7.28
C LEU A 143 -10.50 -9.56 -6.59
N LEU A 144 -11.77 -9.22 -6.48
CA LEU A 144 -12.22 -8.02 -5.77
C LEU A 144 -11.89 -8.12 -4.27
N THR A 145 -12.12 -9.29 -3.66
CA THR A 145 -11.70 -9.58 -2.28
C THR A 145 -10.19 -9.37 -2.10
N ALA A 146 -9.39 -9.89 -3.03
CA ALA A 146 -7.94 -9.71 -2.98
C ALA A 146 -7.51 -8.25 -3.14
N LYS A 147 -8.17 -7.48 -4.00
CA LYS A 147 -7.94 -6.03 -4.16
C LYS A 147 -8.26 -5.28 -2.87
N ILE A 148 -9.42 -5.53 -2.27
CA ILE A 148 -9.82 -4.91 -1.00
C ILE A 148 -8.74 -5.16 0.06
N LYS A 149 -8.34 -6.41 0.28
CA LYS A 149 -7.28 -6.77 1.24
C LYS A 149 -5.94 -6.08 0.93
N ALA A 150 -5.57 -5.98 -0.34
CA ALA A 150 -4.34 -5.28 -0.75
C ALA A 150 -4.41 -3.78 -0.45
N TYR A 151 -5.56 -3.13 -0.68
CA TYR A 151 -5.75 -1.71 -0.37
C TYR A 151 -5.83 -1.44 1.14
N GLU A 152 -6.37 -2.36 1.95
CA GLU A 152 -6.29 -2.26 3.41
C GLU A 152 -4.83 -2.29 3.89
N MET A 153 -4.03 -3.25 3.41
CA MET A 153 -2.60 -3.31 3.71
C MET A 153 -1.86 -2.03 3.26
N TRP A 154 -2.27 -1.50 2.10
CA TRP A 154 -1.73 -0.25 1.55
C TRP A 154 -2.05 0.97 2.41
N LEU A 155 -3.29 1.09 2.91
CA LEU A 155 -3.70 2.14 3.84
C LEU A 155 -2.90 2.09 5.14
N ILE A 156 -2.72 0.90 5.72
CA ILE A 156 -1.90 0.70 6.93
C ILE A 156 -0.46 1.17 6.66
N PHE A 157 0.12 0.80 5.52
CA PHE A 157 1.47 1.24 5.14
C PHE A 157 1.55 2.76 5.00
N CYS A 158 0.65 3.39 4.26
CA CYS A 158 0.62 4.84 4.06
C CYS A 158 0.46 5.59 5.38
N ASN A 159 -0.47 5.16 6.24
CA ASN A 159 -0.72 5.77 7.54
C ASN A 159 0.50 5.66 8.46
N ASN A 160 1.16 4.52 8.50
CA ASN A 160 2.40 4.33 9.28
C ASN A 160 3.51 5.25 8.78
N LYS A 161 3.67 5.43 7.47
CA LYS A 161 4.63 6.36 6.88
C LYS A 161 4.31 7.81 7.24
N ILE A 162 3.04 8.21 7.13
CA ILE A 162 2.58 9.55 7.53
C ILE A 162 2.92 9.83 9.00
N GLN A 163 2.65 8.88 9.89
CA GLN A 163 2.95 9.04 11.32
C GLN A 163 4.46 9.13 11.58
N THR A 164 5.25 8.30 10.90
CA THR A 164 6.72 8.32 11.03
C THR A 164 7.29 9.68 10.60
N ILE A 165 6.88 10.18 9.44
CA ILE A 165 7.34 11.47 8.92
C ILE A 165 6.93 12.61 9.87
N LYS A 166 5.69 12.62 10.37
CA LYS A 166 5.23 13.62 11.35
C LYS A 166 6.08 13.60 12.63
N LYS A 167 6.41 12.41 13.15
CA LYS A 167 7.27 12.28 14.35
C LYS A 167 8.67 12.84 14.10
N GLN A 168 9.26 12.56 12.93
CA GLN A 168 10.56 13.10 12.55
C GLN A 168 10.56 14.64 12.48
N TYR A 169 9.52 15.23 11.91
CA TYR A 169 9.37 16.69 11.90
C TYR A 169 9.32 17.28 13.32
N LEU A 170 8.55 16.68 14.24
CA LEU A 170 8.44 17.15 15.62
C LEU A 170 9.76 17.02 16.39
N ILE A 171 10.52 15.96 16.16
CA ILE A 171 11.85 15.78 16.77
C ILE A 171 12.82 16.85 16.26
N ASN A 172 12.85 17.09 14.96
CA ASN A 172 13.72 18.07 14.34
C ASN A 172 13.37 19.50 14.81
N GLN A 173 12.09 19.85 14.98
CA GLN A 173 11.69 21.13 15.56
C GLN A 173 12.17 21.27 17.02
N LYS A 174 11.97 20.25 17.86
CA LYS A 174 12.45 20.28 19.25
C LYS A 174 13.97 20.38 19.35
N SER A 175 14.73 19.78 18.44
CA SER A 175 16.20 19.91 18.42
C SER A 175 16.65 21.29 17.96
N LEU A 176 15.88 21.98 17.12
CA LEU A 176 16.11 23.38 16.76
C LEU A 176 15.79 24.34 17.91
N ASP A 177 14.67 24.08 18.63
CA ASP A 177 14.28 24.85 19.82
C ASP A 177 15.21 24.60 21.03
N SER A 178 15.90 23.47 21.07
CA SER A 178 16.83 23.10 22.14
C SER A 178 18.29 23.45 21.86
N SER A 179 18.61 24.07 20.73
CA SER A 179 19.90 24.71 20.50
C SER A 179 19.86 26.09 21.13
N PRO A 180 20.34 26.30 22.38
CA PRO A 180 20.37 27.61 22.95
C PRO A 180 21.54 28.37 22.32
N LEU A 181 21.28 29.05 21.19
CA LEU A 181 22.03 30.25 20.92
C LEU A 181 21.63 31.25 22.01
N VAL A 182 22.16 31.07 23.21
CA VAL A 182 22.06 32.06 24.29
C VAL A 182 22.99 33.18 23.90
N TRP A 183 22.44 34.33 23.60
CA TRP A 183 23.25 35.53 23.42
C TRP A 183 23.77 35.98 24.81
N GLU A 184 25.04 35.72 25.05
CA GLU A 184 25.69 36.08 26.34
C GLU A 184 26.22 37.51 26.40
N ALA A 185 26.24 38.26 25.28
CA ALA A 185 26.66 39.64 25.21
C ALA A 185 25.49 40.62 25.47
N HIS A 186 25.81 41.90 25.59
CA HIS A 186 24.79 42.93 25.79
C HIS A 186 23.84 43.01 24.58
N LYS A 187 22.57 43.41 24.84
CA LYS A 187 21.53 43.55 23.78
C LYS A 187 21.96 44.52 22.67
N VAL A 188 22.81 45.51 23.01
CA VAL A 188 23.37 46.44 22.02
C VAL A 188 24.25 45.76 21.01
N ASP A 189 25.08 44.79 21.44
CA ASP A 189 25.97 44.04 20.56
C ASP A 189 25.19 43.13 19.57
N ALA A 190 24.03 42.63 20.02
CA ALA A 190 23.13 41.88 19.13
C ALA A 190 22.52 42.77 18.05
N ILE A 191 22.12 44.00 18.41
CA ILE A 191 21.59 44.97 17.45
C ILE A 191 22.67 45.38 16.44
N GLU A 192 23.88 45.64 16.92
CA GLU A 192 25.02 46.00 16.04
C GLU A 192 25.38 44.86 15.07
N LEU A 193 25.34 43.61 15.56
CA LEU A 193 25.55 42.42 14.69
C LEU A 193 24.47 42.30 13.61
N VAL A 194 23.17 42.50 13.97
CA VAL A 194 22.08 42.47 12.99
C VAL A 194 22.24 43.59 11.95
N TYR A 195 22.61 44.81 12.39
CA TYR A 195 22.88 45.91 11.47
C TYR A 195 24.08 45.64 10.56
N ALA A 196 25.17 45.07 11.09
CA ALA A 196 26.34 44.74 10.31
C ALA A 196 26.02 43.66 9.26
N LEU A 197 25.22 42.63 9.61
CA LEU A 197 24.78 41.60 8.68
C LEU A 197 23.84 42.13 7.59
N TYR A 198 22.92 43.04 7.96
CA TYR A 198 22.00 43.65 7.02
C TYR A 198 22.71 44.56 6.01
N PHE A 199 23.58 45.46 6.50
CA PHE A 199 24.35 46.36 5.62
C PHE A 199 25.52 45.67 4.91
N GLY A 200 26.02 44.55 5.46
CA GLY A 200 27.03 43.73 4.82
C GLY A 200 26.48 42.80 3.73
N GLY A 201 25.15 42.81 3.49
CA GLY A 201 24.51 41.99 2.46
C GLY A 201 24.45 40.49 2.76
N ALA A 202 24.65 40.08 4.03
CA ALA A 202 24.59 38.69 4.46
C ALA A 202 23.18 38.23 4.81
N VAL A 203 22.20 39.15 4.92
CA VAL A 203 20.79 38.86 5.18
C VAL A 203 19.96 39.72 4.23
N ASN A 204 19.15 39.08 3.39
CA ASN A 204 18.12 39.71 2.55
C ASN A 204 16.78 39.67 3.24
#